data_35dceec0436156603b15f19d7e451485
#
_entry.id   35dceec0436156603b15f19d7e451485
#
_cell.length_a   1.000
_cell.length_b   1.000
_cell.length_c   1.000
_cell.angle_alpha   90.00
_cell.angle_beta   90.00
_cell.angle_gamma   90.00
#
_symmetry.space_group_name_H-M   'P 1'
#
loop_
_entity.id
_entity.type
_entity.pdbx_description
1 polymer ?
#
loop_
_entity_poly.entity_id
_entity_poly.type
_entity_poly.pdbx_seq_one_letter_code
_entity_poly.pdbx_strand_id
1 'polypeptide(L)'
;DWAVARDWNLLPRDKSKFTGIEVYGGDLKGVEQHLDHITELGANGIYFTPFFPSRSNHRYDASSFDEVDPILGGNEAWFSLVKAATKKKIRLVGDITSNHCGAGHHWLAKAKKDKKSKEAGYFYWTKKYKWGYEGWWGLESLPKLNYGSKELRKAMYEAPNSIIRKWLSPKWGMAGWRVDVGNMTGKYGDVDMHDEVMYGIRQAVEETKADAWLVAENADFVANDLAGAGWHGTMNYQGFSRPLSSWMNENAKLSGGFQGLPIDSPKISGKQFVDTVKNFNGSIPWRALVASMVLLDSHDTPRFRTIVQGDKAKHTAAMTMLMTYPGVPSVFMGDELGFEGKSGEDSRRTINWVNRSDWDLDFFAEVKKLAKLHRTEDAFINGGLRWVAAEDNYLAFLRESKKSKVLVVIVAKPCTVEIDLSKLGFKVSKTLYGQKATG
;
A
#
# COMPACT_ATOMS: atom_id res chain seq x y z
N ASP A 1 -28.03 4.47 -0.96
CA ASP A 1 -29.00 3.99 0.04
C ASP A 1 -28.38 3.14 1.16
N TRP A 2 -27.13 2.65 1.03
CA TRP A 2 -26.42 1.88 2.07
C TRP A 2 -25.58 2.78 2.99
N ALA A 3 -25.08 3.91 2.48
CA ALA A 3 -24.13 4.76 3.16
C ALA A 3 -24.80 5.65 4.22
N VAL A 4 -24.21 5.69 5.39
CA VAL A 4 -24.60 6.59 6.50
C VAL A 4 -23.65 7.76 6.55
N ALA A 5 -24.11 8.94 6.17
CA ALA A 5 -23.30 10.15 6.23
C ALA A 5 -22.96 10.52 7.68
N ARG A 6 -21.71 10.85 7.92
CA ARG A 6 -21.19 11.34 9.19
C ARG A 6 -20.56 12.72 9.00
N ASP A 7 -20.55 13.49 10.04
CA ASP A 7 -19.79 14.72 10.05
C ASP A 7 -18.30 14.40 9.86
N TRP A 8 -17.65 15.05 8.90
CA TRP A 8 -16.27 14.78 8.49
C TRP A 8 -15.24 15.03 9.61
N ASN A 9 -15.57 15.84 10.62
CA ASN A 9 -14.67 16.14 11.75
C ASN A 9 -14.77 15.12 12.89
N LEU A 10 -15.67 14.13 12.79
CA LEU A 10 -15.78 13.06 13.76
C LEU A 10 -14.76 11.96 13.47
N LEU A 11 -14.25 11.34 14.53
CA LEU A 11 -13.37 10.18 14.39
C LEU A 11 -14.16 8.97 13.89
N PRO A 12 -13.53 8.11 13.05
CA PRO A 12 -14.12 6.83 12.66
C PRO A 12 -14.42 5.95 13.87
N ARG A 13 -15.50 5.20 13.80
CA ARG A 13 -15.85 4.22 14.85
C ARG A 13 -15.11 2.91 14.59
N ASP A 14 -14.33 2.47 15.55
CA ASP A 14 -13.50 1.27 15.42
C ASP A 14 -14.31 -0.04 15.53
N LYS A 15 -15.32 -0.07 16.42
CA LYS A 15 -16.11 -1.29 16.69
C LYS A 15 -17.59 -0.96 16.84
N SER A 16 -18.27 -0.83 15.71
CA SER A 16 -19.70 -0.54 15.65
C SER A 16 -20.33 -1.34 14.53
N LYS A 17 -21.61 -1.70 14.67
CA LYS A 17 -22.39 -2.30 13.57
C LYS A 17 -22.49 -1.37 12.34
N PHE A 18 -22.14 -0.11 12.49
CA PHE A 18 -22.15 0.90 11.42
C PHE A 18 -20.77 1.18 10.83
N THR A 19 -19.70 0.66 11.41
CA THR A 19 -18.31 0.96 11.00
C THR A 19 -18.11 0.83 9.48
N GLY A 20 -18.56 -0.27 8.88
CA GLY A 20 -18.38 -0.53 7.45
C GLY A 20 -19.29 0.29 6.51
N ILE A 21 -20.26 1.04 7.02
CA ILE A 21 -21.22 1.81 6.19
C ILE A 21 -21.18 3.32 6.42
N GLU A 22 -20.38 3.80 7.37
CA GLU A 22 -20.23 5.24 7.63
C GLU A 22 -19.30 5.90 6.61
N VAL A 23 -19.73 7.04 6.06
CA VAL A 23 -18.96 7.85 5.10
C VAL A 23 -18.78 9.27 5.62
N TYR A 24 -17.59 9.82 5.49
CA TYR A 24 -17.14 11.08 6.09
C TYR A 24 -16.92 12.19 5.05
N GLY A 25 -17.42 12.02 3.83
CA GLY A 25 -17.48 13.06 2.80
C GLY A 25 -16.24 13.20 1.91
N GLY A 26 -15.18 12.39 2.09
CA GLY A 26 -14.03 12.39 1.18
C GLY A 26 -14.41 11.88 -0.21
N ASP A 27 -14.00 12.60 -1.26
CA ASP A 27 -14.27 12.28 -2.67
C ASP A 27 -13.11 12.64 -3.60
N LEU A 28 -13.24 12.30 -4.89
CA LEU A 28 -12.20 12.58 -5.90
C LEU A 28 -12.05 14.07 -6.21
N LYS A 29 -13.11 14.86 -6.02
CA LYS A 29 -13.03 16.31 -6.18
C LYS A 29 -12.21 16.94 -5.06
N GLY A 30 -12.37 16.46 -3.83
CA GLY A 30 -11.53 16.84 -2.70
C GLY A 30 -10.06 16.51 -2.94
N VAL A 31 -9.75 15.33 -3.50
CA VAL A 31 -8.39 14.99 -3.90
C VAL A 31 -7.86 15.98 -4.95
N GLU A 32 -8.64 16.28 -5.99
CA GLU A 32 -8.24 17.25 -7.03
C GLU A 32 -7.93 18.63 -6.45
N GLN A 33 -8.74 19.12 -5.50
CA GLN A 33 -8.55 20.40 -4.84
C GLN A 33 -7.27 20.48 -4.00
N HIS A 34 -6.75 19.33 -3.54
CA HIS A 34 -5.60 19.24 -2.66
C HIS A 34 -4.34 18.61 -3.30
N LEU A 35 -4.29 18.56 -4.65
CA LEU A 35 -3.09 18.09 -5.37
C LEU A 35 -1.85 18.94 -5.07
N ASP A 36 -2.01 20.20 -4.63
CA ASP A 36 -0.88 21.03 -4.23
C ASP A 36 -0.20 20.52 -2.96
N HIS A 37 -0.95 19.98 -2.01
CA HIS A 37 -0.39 19.31 -0.84
C HIS A 37 0.48 18.10 -1.24
N ILE A 38 0.01 17.30 -2.18
CA ILE A 38 0.75 16.13 -2.70
C ILE A 38 2.09 16.57 -3.33
N THR A 39 2.06 17.63 -4.14
CA THR A 39 3.29 18.16 -4.76
C THR A 39 4.20 18.85 -3.75
N GLU A 40 3.65 19.55 -2.76
CA GLU A 40 4.39 20.16 -1.66
C GLU A 40 5.11 19.11 -0.80
N LEU A 41 4.44 17.99 -0.50
CA LEU A 41 5.05 16.84 0.17
C LEU A 41 6.23 16.27 -0.63
N GLY A 42 6.27 16.47 -1.94
CA GLY A 42 7.26 15.92 -2.85
C GLY A 42 6.84 14.59 -3.47
N ALA A 43 5.61 14.13 -3.24
CA ALA A 43 5.08 12.93 -3.86
C ALA A 43 4.76 13.15 -5.35
N ASN A 44 4.91 12.10 -6.16
CA ASN A 44 4.66 12.10 -7.60
C ASN A 44 3.68 11.01 -8.03
N GLY A 45 3.04 10.36 -7.08
CA GLY A 45 1.99 9.37 -7.31
C GLY A 45 0.97 9.37 -6.18
N ILE A 46 -0.25 8.98 -6.50
CA ILE A 46 -1.32 8.71 -5.55
C ILE A 46 -1.77 7.27 -5.78
N TYR A 47 -1.70 6.46 -4.74
CA TYR A 47 -2.35 5.16 -4.69
C TYR A 47 -3.70 5.30 -3.99
N PHE A 48 -4.76 4.89 -4.67
CA PHE A 48 -6.12 4.86 -4.15
C PHE A 48 -6.48 3.46 -3.68
N THR A 49 -7.09 3.33 -2.51
CA THR A 49 -7.92 2.18 -2.18
C THR A 49 -9.09 2.09 -3.17
N PRO A 50 -9.86 0.98 -3.25
CA PRO A 50 -10.88 0.82 -4.28
C PRO A 50 -11.86 2.01 -4.32
N PHE A 51 -12.13 2.50 -5.52
CA PHE A 51 -13.05 3.62 -5.79
C PHE A 51 -14.28 3.20 -6.60
N PHE A 52 -14.46 1.89 -6.78
CA PHE A 52 -15.60 1.31 -7.47
C PHE A 52 -16.89 1.41 -6.65
N PRO A 53 -18.09 1.33 -7.29
CA PRO A 53 -19.34 1.17 -6.56
C PRO A 53 -19.30 -0.05 -5.64
N SER A 54 -19.81 0.09 -4.41
CA SER A 54 -19.78 -0.96 -3.39
C SER A 54 -20.92 -0.77 -2.41
N ARG A 55 -20.95 -1.58 -1.35
CA ARG A 55 -21.87 -1.46 -0.22
C ARG A 55 -21.16 -1.32 1.12
N SER A 56 -19.90 -0.96 1.08
CA SER A 56 -19.08 -0.65 2.26
C SER A 56 -18.21 0.57 2.02
N ASN A 57 -17.77 1.22 3.07
CA ASN A 57 -16.87 2.38 2.99
C ASN A 57 -15.44 2.00 2.57
N HIS A 58 -15.00 0.75 2.81
CA HIS A 58 -13.70 0.25 2.36
C HIS A 58 -13.68 -0.13 0.87
N ARG A 59 -14.83 -0.39 0.25
CA ARG A 59 -15.04 -0.68 -1.18
C ARG A 59 -14.37 -1.93 -1.73
N TYR A 60 -13.82 -2.80 -0.90
CA TYR A 60 -13.28 -4.09 -1.34
C TYR A 60 -14.38 -5.08 -1.76
N ASP A 61 -15.64 -4.78 -1.48
CA ASP A 61 -16.84 -5.48 -1.97
C ASP A 61 -17.45 -4.82 -3.22
N ALA A 62 -16.62 -4.58 -4.25
CA ALA A 62 -17.02 -3.90 -5.48
C ALA A 62 -18.29 -4.50 -6.11
N SER A 63 -19.27 -3.65 -6.42
CA SER A 63 -20.52 -4.02 -7.12
C SER A 63 -20.41 -3.91 -8.65
N SER A 64 -19.38 -3.21 -9.12
CA SER A 64 -18.97 -3.06 -10.51
C SER A 64 -17.47 -2.75 -10.54
N PHE A 65 -16.77 -3.14 -11.61
CA PHE A 65 -15.40 -2.71 -11.89
C PHE A 65 -15.31 -1.73 -13.07
N ASP A 66 -16.47 -1.30 -13.55
CA ASP A 66 -16.56 -0.55 -14.81
C ASP A 66 -16.64 0.95 -14.65
N GLU A 67 -16.84 1.45 -13.46
CA GLU A 67 -17.09 2.85 -13.19
C GLU A 67 -16.63 3.26 -11.79
N VAL A 68 -16.49 4.55 -11.59
CA VAL A 68 -16.24 5.14 -10.26
C VAL A 68 -17.55 5.27 -9.50
N ASP A 69 -17.52 4.99 -8.20
CA ASP A 69 -18.67 5.14 -7.31
C ASP A 69 -19.24 6.57 -7.39
N PRO A 70 -20.56 6.73 -7.66
CA PRO A 70 -21.20 8.06 -7.64
C PRO A 70 -20.98 8.84 -6.33
N ILE A 71 -20.86 8.16 -5.18
CA ILE A 71 -20.56 8.81 -3.88
C ILE A 71 -19.20 9.52 -3.92
N LEU A 72 -18.25 9.01 -4.71
CA LEU A 72 -16.93 9.62 -4.90
C LEU A 72 -16.88 10.65 -6.04
N GLY A 73 -18.02 10.97 -6.66
CA GLY A 73 -18.14 11.90 -7.76
C GLY A 73 -18.21 11.26 -9.15
N GLY A 74 -18.22 9.93 -9.22
CA GLY A 74 -18.39 9.20 -10.47
C GLY A 74 -17.27 9.40 -11.49
N ASN A 75 -17.51 8.96 -12.72
CA ASN A 75 -16.54 9.02 -13.82
C ASN A 75 -16.12 10.47 -14.18
N GLU A 76 -17.01 11.43 -14.03
CA GLU A 76 -16.70 12.84 -14.34
C GLU A 76 -15.62 13.39 -13.42
N ALA A 77 -15.75 13.16 -12.11
CA ALA A 77 -14.74 13.56 -11.14
C ALA A 77 -13.41 12.84 -11.39
N TRP A 78 -13.45 11.57 -11.78
CA TRP A 78 -12.25 10.83 -12.17
C TRP A 78 -11.52 11.47 -13.36
N PHE A 79 -12.23 11.77 -14.44
CA PHE A 79 -11.62 12.39 -15.62
C PHE A 79 -11.07 13.80 -15.34
N SER A 80 -11.74 14.57 -14.49
CA SER A 80 -11.24 15.87 -14.02
C SER A 80 -9.93 15.69 -13.25
N LEU A 81 -9.91 14.78 -12.28
CA LEU A 81 -8.73 14.48 -11.49
C LEU A 81 -7.55 13.99 -12.36
N VAL A 82 -7.80 13.08 -13.31
CA VAL A 82 -6.75 12.61 -14.26
C VAL A 82 -6.13 13.77 -15.01
N LYS A 83 -6.95 14.70 -15.52
CA LYS A 83 -6.48 15.90 -16.23
C LYS A 83 -5.64 16.80 -15.32
N ALA A 84 -6.08 17.05 -14.09
CA ALA A 84 -5.39 17.89 -13.12
C ALA A 84 -4.07 17.24 -12.64
N ALA A 85 -4.09 15.95 -12.31
CA ALA A 85 -2.92 15.17 -11.89
C ALA A 85 -1.85 15.11 -13.00
N THR A 86 -2.27 14.90 -14.26
CA THR A 86 -1.36 14.90 -15.41
C THR A 86 -0.61 16.23 -15.56
N LYS A 87 -1.29 17.38 -15.39
CA LYS A 87 -0.64 18.71 -15.42
C LYS A 87 0.42 18.85 -14.33
N LYS A 88 0.22 18.24 -13.18
CA LYS A 88 1.15 18.24 -12.04
C LYS A 88 2.17 17.08 -12.08
N LYS A 89 2.15 16.23 -13.12
CA LYS A 89 2.98 15.03 -13.27
C LYS A 89 2.82 14.04 -12.11
N ILE A 90 1.60 13.94 -11.58
CA ILE A 90 1.21 12.98 -10.54
C ILE A 90 0.61 11.76 -11.23
N ARG A 91 1.13 10.58 -10.89
CA ARG A 91 0.65 9.28 -11.39
C ARG A 91 -0.48 8.78 -10.48
N LEU A 92 -1.55 8.25 -11.07
CA LEU A 92 -2.69 7.70 -10.33
C LEU A 92 -2.67 6.18 -10.42
N VAL A 93 -2.64 5.50 -9.29
CA VAL A 93 -2.63 4.04 -9.17
C VAL A 93 -3.90 3.59 -8.47
N GLY A 94 -4.63 2.65 -9.07
CA GLY A 94 -5.86 2.11 -8.49
C GLY A 94 -5.63 0.79 -7.74
N ASP A 95 -6.69 0.32 -7.10
CA ASP A 95 -6.74 -0.95 -6.39
C ASP A 95 -7.77 -1.87 -7.03
N ILE A 96 -7.45 -3.14 -7.21
CA ILE A 96 -8.34 -4.13 -7.81
C ILE A 96 -8.45 -5.38 -6.94
N THR A 97 -9.68 -5.75 -6.58
CA THR A 97 -9.99 -7.01 -5.91
C THR A 97 -10.13 -8.14 -6.93
N SER A 98 -8.99 -8.64 -7.44
CA SER A 98 -9.00 -9.75 -8.41
C SER A 98 -9.37 -11.09 -7.79
N ASN A 99 -9.27 -11.22 -6.46
CA ASN A 99 -9.60 -12.45 -5.73
C ASN A 99 -11.11 -12.67 -5.53
N HIS A 100 -11.89 -11.61 -5.40
CA HIS A 100 -13.33 -11.63 -5.10
C HIS A 100 -13.99 -10.36 -5.63
N CYS A 101 -15.32 -10.35 -5.62
CA CYS A 101 -16.11 -9.13 -5.84
C CYS A 101 -17.10 -8.95 -4.69
N GLY A 102 -17.94 -7.93 -4.73
CA GLY A 102 -19.00 -7.74 -3.75
C GLY A 102 -20.23 -8.63 -4.01
N ALA A 103 -20.98 -8.96 -2.97
CA ALA A 103 -22.27 -9.65 -3.10
C ALA A 103 -23.30 -8.82 -3.90
N GLY A 104 -23.10 -7.50 -3.98
CA GLY A 104 -23.89 -6.60 -4.82
C GLY A 104 -23.47 -6.55 -6.30
N HIS A 105 -22.43 -7.30 -6.70
CA HIS A 105 -21.91 -7.22 -8.06
C HIS A 105 -22.92 -7.71 -9.10
N HIS A 106 -23.07 -6.98 -10.20
CA HIS A 106 -24.01 -7.34 -11.27
C HIS A 106 -23.72 -8.73 -11.89
N TRP A 107 -22.47 -9.20 -11.86
CA TRP A 107 -22.13 -10.57 -12.28
C TRP A 107 -22.82 -11.60 -11.41
N LEU A 108 -22.81 -11.43 -10.07
CA LEU A 108 -23.47 -12.39 -9.17
C LEU A 108 -24.99 -12.34 -9.31
N ALA A 109 -25.56 -11.15 -9.44
CA ALA A 109 -26.99 -10.98 -9.68
C ALA A 109 -27.45 -11.73 -10.93
N LYS A 110 -26.70 -11.58 -12.05
CA LYS A 110 -26.97 -12.28 -13.29
C LYS A 110 -26.77 -13.80 -13.17
N ALA A 111 -25.71 -14.25 -12.51
CA ALA A 111 -25.41 -15.65 -12.24
C ALA A 111 -26.48 -16.33 -11.37
N LYS A 112 -27.07 -15.61 -10.41
CA LYS A 112 -28.18 -16.12 -9.59
C LYS A 112 -29.49 -16.25 -10.40
N LYS A 113 -29.76 -15.27 -11.27
CA LYS A 113 -30.95 -15.21 -12.11
C LYS A 113 -30.92 -16.28 -13.23
N ASP A 114 -29.76 -16.46 -13.85
CA ASP A 114 -29.56 -17.41 -14.95
C ASP A 114 -28.33 -18.28 -14.72
N LYS A 115 -28.56 -19.54 -14.34
CA LYS A 115 -27.50 -20.53 -14.09
C LYS A 115 -26.77 -21.00 -15.38
N LYS A 116 -27.28 -20.64 -16.56
CA LYS A 116 -26.63 -20.90 -17.85
C LYS A 116 -25.85 -19.71 -18.38
N SER A 117 -25.92 -18.56 -17.71
CA SER A 117 -25.14 -17.38 -18.08
C SER A 117 -23.63 -17.64 -17.95
N LYS A 118 -22.82 -16.93 -18.72
CA LYS A 118 -21.36 -16.99 -18.57
C LYS A 118 -20.91 -16.59 -17.17
N GLU A 119 -21.63 -15.67 -16.55
CA GLU A 119 -21.36 -15.18 -15.20
C GLU A 119 -21.60 -16.24 -14.13
N ALA A 120 -22.44 -17.25 -14.39
CA ALA A 120 -22.61 -18.39 -13.48
C ALA A 120 -21.31 -19.17 -13.30
N GLY A 121 -20.43 -19.22 -14.31
CA GLY A 121 -19.11 -19.82 -14.21
C GLY A 121 -18.07 -18.98 -13.43
N TYR A 122 -18.38 -17.73 -13.10
CA TYR A 122 -17.45 -16.84 -12.40
C TYR A 122 -17.32 -17.13 -10.91
N PHE A 123 -18.18 -17.98 -10.35
CA PHE A 123 -18.30 -18.24 -8.93
C PHE A 123 -18.22 -19.73 -8.61
N TYR A 124 -17.77 -20.05 -7.38
CA TYR A 124 -17.82 -21.39 -6.82
C TYR A 124 -19.15 -21.57 -6.11
N TRP A 125 -20.07 -22.37 -6.67
CA TRP A 125 -21.38 -22.68 -6.09
C TRP A 125 -21.26 -23.78 -5.05
N THR A 126 -21.91 -23.62 -3.88
CA THR A 126 -21.88 -24.60 -2.80
C THR A 126 -23.17 -24.60 -2.00
N LYS A 127 -23.50 -25.75 -1.38
CA LYS A 127 -24.57 -25.87 -0.39
C LYS A 127 -24.11 -25.64 1.05
N LYS A 128 -22.81 -25.45 1.25
CA LYS A 128 -22.20 -25.21 2.57
C LYS A 128 -22.74 -23.96 3.26
N TYR A 129 -23.04 -22.94 2.48
CA TYR A 129 -23.55 -21.68 2.98
C TYR A 129 -24.96 -21.41 2.49
N LYS A 130 -25.80 -20.79 3.33
CA LYS A 130 -27.22 -20.45 3.00
C LYS A 130 -27.35 -19.51 1.79
N TRP A 131 -26.31 -18.72 1.48
CA TRP A 131 -26.27 -17.82 0.32
C TRP A 131 -25.85 -18.49 -1.00
N GLY A 132 -25.39 -19.76 -0.94
CA GLY A 132 -25.26 -20.64 -2.10
C GLY A 132 -23.95 -20.56 -2.89
N TYR A 133 -22.94 -19.81 -2.43
CA TYR A 133 -21.62 -19.68 -3.08
C TYR A 133 -20.50 -19.55 -2.04
N GLU A 134 -19.26 -19.80 -2.47
CA GLU A 134 -18.08 -19.58 -1.65
C GLU A 134 -17.74 -18.10 -1.59
N GLY A 135 -17.47 -17.62 -0.39
CA GLY A 135 -16.91 -16.29 -0.14
C GLY A 135 -15.46 -16.38 0.32
N TRP A 136 -14.68 -15.34 0.05
CA TRP A 136 -13.34 -15.21 0.63
C TRP A 136 -13.45 -15.24 2.15
N TRP A 137 -12.68 -16.12 2.79
CA TRP A 137 -12.75 -16.45 4.23
C TRP A 137 -14.18 -16.84 4.72
N GLY A 138 -15.03 -17.34 3.83
CA GLY A 138 -16.41 -17.70 4.17
C GLY A 138 -17.34 -16.51 4.39
N LEU A 139 -16.97 -15.32 3.92
CA LEU A 139 -17.78 -14.12 4.04
C LEU A 139 -18.80 -14.01 2.89
N GLU A 140 -20.08 -13.85 3.23
CA GLU A 140 -21.17 -13.65 2.25
C GLU A 140 -20.93 -12.41 1.36
N SER A 141 -20.38 -11.35 1.95
CA SER A 141 -20.16 -10.07 1.27
C SER A 141 -19.10 -10.12 0.18
N LEU A 142 -18.22 -11.15 0.16
CA LEU A 142 -17.04 -11.24 -0.69
C LEU A 142 -17.01 -12.53 -1.54
N PRO A 143 -17.93 -12.70 -2.51
CA PRO A 143 -17.98 -13.87 -3.42
C PRO A 143 -16.63 -14.13 -4.08
N LYS A 144 -16.08 -15.33 -3.90
CA LYS A 144 -14.82 -15.77 -4.48
C LYS A 144 -14.93 -15.93 -5.99
N LEU A 145 -13.97 -15.38 -6.74
CA LEU A 145 -13.90 -15.47 -8.20
C LEU A 145 -13.20 -16.76 -8.67
N ASN A 146 -13.83 -17.44 -9.63
CA ASN A 146 -13.38 -18.71 -10.21
C ASN A 146 -12.66 -18.49 -11.56
N TYR A 147 -11.37 -18.42 -11.55
CA TYR A 147 -10.55 -18.27 -12.76
C TYR A 147 -10.44 -19.54 -13.63
N GLY A 148 -11.03 -20.66 -13.24
CA GLY A 148 -11.34 -21.76 -14.14
C GLY A 148 -12.26 -21.34 -15.30
N SER A 149 -13.05 -20.28 -15.11
CA SER A 149 -13.88 -19.68 -16.15
C SER A 149 -13.05 -18.87 -17.15
N LYS A 150 -12.98 -19.32 -18.42
CA LYS A 150 -12.37 -18.58 -19.50
C LYS A 150 -13.00 -17.21 -19.72
N GLU A 151 -14.32 -17.12 -19.55
CA GLU A 151 -15.06 -15.88 -19.75
C GLU A 151 -14.74 -14.86 -18.62
N LEU A 152 -14.46 -15.32 -17.40
CA LEU A 152 -13.96 -14.44 -16.33
C LEU A 152 -12.56 -13.90 -16.67
N ARG A 153 -11.63 -14.77 -17.11
CA ARG A 153 -10.30 -14.34 -17.51
C ARG A 153 -10.36 -13.28 -18.61
N LYS A 154 -11.20 -13.50 -19.64
CA LYS A 154 -11.43 -12.49 -20.69
C LYS A 154 -11.95 -11.17 -20.12
N ALA A 155 -12.91 -11.21 -19.20
CA ALA A 155 -13.48 -10.00 -18.60
C ALA A 155 -12.46 -9.26 -17.74
N MET A 156 -11.64 -9.99 -16.99
CA MET A 156 -10.71 -9.40 -16.04
C MET A 156 -9.44 -8.86 -16.72
N TYR A 157 -8.76 -9.64 -17.60
CA TYR A 157 -7.46 -9.23 -18.14
C TYR A 157 -7.17 -9.65 -19.59
N GLU A 158 -7.79 -10.73 -20.16
CA GLU A 158 -7.37 -11.22 -21.49
C GLU A 158 -7.91 -10.35 -22.63
N ALA A 159 -9.19 -9.96 -22.60
CA ALA A 159 -9.79 -9.23 -23.71
C ALA A 159 -9.23 -7.79 -23.82
N PRO A 160 -9.19 -7.21 -25.03
CA PRO A 160 -8.72 -5.83 -25.23
C PRO A 160 -9.46 -4.76 -24.42
N ASN A 161 -10.72 -5.01 -24.09
CA ASN A 161 -11.58 -4.16 -23.27
C ASN A 161 -11.76 -4.69 -21.83
N SER A 162 -10.89 -5.60 -21.38
CA SER A 162 -10.92 -6.15 -20.02
C SER A 162 -10.72 -5.05 -18.97
N ILE A 163 -11.13 -5.35 -17.74
CA ILE A 163 -11.09 -4.40 -16.63
C ILE A 163 -9.68 -3.86 -16.43
N ILE A 164 -8.66 -4.73 -16.35
CA ILE A 164 -7.26 -4.32 -16.15
C ILE A 164 -6.81 -3.35 -17.24
N ARG A 165 -7.09 -3.66 -18.53
CA ARG A 165 -6.67 -2.84 -19.67
C ARG A 165 -7.44 -1.53 -19.79
N LYS A 166 -8.74 -1.56 -19.54
CA LYS A 166 -9.63 -0.40 -19.63
C LYS A 166 -9.09 0.77 -18.82
N TRP A 167 -8.82 0.57 -17.55
CA TRP A 167 -8.38 1.63 -16.63
C TRP A 167 -6.98 2.18 -16.94
N LEU A 168 -6.10 1.34 -17.51
CA LEU A 168 -4.77 1.75 -17.94
C LEU A 168 -4.75 2.44 -19.32
N SER A 169 -5.87 2.36 -20.06
CA SER A 169 -5.97 2.99 -21.38
C SER A 169 -5.84 4.52 -21.31
N PRO A 170 -5.44 5.20 -22.41
CA PRO A 170 -5.30 6.66 -22.43
C PRO A 170 -6.54 7.42 -21.98
N LYS A 171 -7.74 6.89 -22.27
CA LYS A 171 -9.01 7.48 -21.84
C LYS A 171 -9.16 7.53 -20.31
N TRP A 172 -8.79 6.43 -19.62
CA TRP A 172 -8.94 6.32 -18.17
C TRP A 172 -7.73 6.81 -17.39
N GLY A 173 -6.54 6.81 -17.99
CA GLY A 173 -5.35 7.52 -17.55
C GLY A 173 -4.66 6.98 -16.28
N MET A 174 -5.00 5.79 -15.80
CA MET A 174 -4.28 5.19 -14.67
C MET A 174 -2.84 4.87 -15.05
N ALA A 175 -1.98 4.86 -14.02
CA ALA A 175 -0.55 4.59 -14.13
C ALA A 175 -0.13 3.27 -13.47
N GLY A 176 -1.06 2.49 -12.97
CA GLY A 176 -0.75 1.21 -12.34
C GLY A 176 -1.90 0.63 -11.54
N TRP A 177 -1.65 -0.57 -11.00
CA TRP A 177 -2.54 -1.30 -10.13
C TRP A 177 -1.85 -1.79 -8.86
N ARG A 178 -2.54 -1.69 -7.74
CA ARG A 178 -2.33 -2.55 -6.57
C ARG A 178 -3.35 -3.68 -6.65
N VAL A 179 -2.89 -4.90 -6.51
CA VAL A 179 -3.75 -6.10 -6.53
C VAL A 179 -4.00 -6.53 -5.09
N ASP A 180 -5.25 -6.41 -4.67
CA ASP A 180 -5.73 -6.84 -3.37
C ASP A 180 -5.67 -8.36 -3.24
N VAL A 181 -5.22 -8.84 -2.07
CA VAL A 181 -5.07 -10.27 -1.77
C VAL A 181 -4.37 -11.03 -2.91
N GLY A 182 -3.28 -10.45 -3.40
CA GLY A 182 -2.58 -10.95 -4.60
C GLY A 182 -2.14 -12.41 -4.49
N ASN A 183 -1.74 -12.87 -3.31
CA ASN A 183 -1.32 -14.24 -3.03
C ASN A 183 -2.44 -15.30 -3.09
N MET A 184 -3.71 -14.88 -3.00
CA MET A 184 -4.87 -15.79 -3.03
C MET A 184 -5.67 -15.72 -4.34
N THR A 185 -5.34 -14.77 -5.22
CA THR A 185 -5.98 -14.64 -6.53
C THR A 185 -5.73 -15.91 -7.35
N GLY A 186 -6.80 -16.53 -7.84
CA GLY A 186 -6.74 -17.77 -8.61
C GLY A 186 -6.70 -19.06 -7.78
N LYS A 187 -6.62 -19.00 -6.45
CA LYS A 187 -6.56 -20.17 -5.56
C LYS A 187 -7.88 -20.44 -4.87
N TYR A 188 -8.34 -21.70 -4.91
CA TYR A 188 -9.46 -22.19 -4.12
C TYR A 188 -9.42 -23.70 -3.96
N GLY A 189 -9.31 -24.20 -2.72
CA GLY A 189 -9.16 -25.64 -2.45
C GLY A 189 -7.95 -26.21 -3.18
N ASP A 190 -8.15 -27.29 -3.93
CA ASP A 190 -7.11 -27.93 -4.73
C ASP A 190 -6.89 -27.26 -6.09
N VAL A 191 -7.68 -26.23 -6.43
CA VAL A 191 -7.54 -25.48 -7.68
C VAL A 191 -6.55 -24.36 -7.45
N ASP A 192 -5.41 -24.43 -8.13
CA ASP A 192 -4.38 -23.37 -8.14
C ASP A 192 -4.14 -22.91 -9.58
N MET A 193 -4.68 -21.76 -9.91
CA MET A 193 -4.45 -21.02 -11.16
C MET A 193 -3.74 -19.70 -10.91
N HIS A 194 -3.07 -19.59 -9.77
CA HIS A 194 -2.46 -18.34 -9.35
C HIS A 194 -1.45 -17.80 -10.37
N ASP A 195 -0.54 -18.68 -10.81
CA ASP A 195 0.52 -18.29 -11.74
C ASP A 195 -0.06 -17.81 -13.07
N GLU A 196 -1.03 -18.53 -13.64
CA GLU A 196 -1.67 -18.15 -14.91
C GLU A 196 -2.39 -16.81 -14.78
N VAL A 197 -3.09 -16.57 -13.68
CA VAL A 197 -3.81 -15.32 -13.45
C VAL A 197 -2.84 -14.17 -13.22
N MET A 198 -1.82 -14.37 -12.41
CA MET A 198 -0.78 -13.39 -12.13
C MET A 198 -0.03 -12.97 -13.41
N TYR A 199 0.42 -13.94 -14.20
CA TYR A 199 1.10 -13.68 -15.48
C TYR A 199 0.18 -13.02 -16.48
N GLY A 200 -1.08 -13.45 -16.56
CA GLY A 200 -2.09 -12.85 -17.44
C GLY A 200 -2.39 -11.39 -17.08
N ILE A 201 -2.52 -11.05 -15.80
CA ILE A 201 -2.67 -9.67 -15.32
C ILE A 201 -1.41 -8.86 -15.66
N ARG A 202 -0.21 -9.40 -15.37
CA ARG A 202 1.07 -8.76 -15.70
C ARG A 202 1.18 -8.43 -17.17
N GLN A 203 0.90 -9.40 -18.04
CA GLN A 203 0.92 -9.23 -19.49
C GLN A 203 -0.07 -8.16 -19.94
N ALA A 204 -1.30 -8.19 -19.42
CA ALA A 204 -2.31 -7.18 -19.73
C ALA A 204 -1.87 -5.76 -19.36
N VAL A 205 -1.20 -5.62 -18.22
CA VAL A 205 -0.65 -4.34 -17.77
C VAL A 205 0.43 -3.84 -18.71
N GLU A 206 1.45 -4.66 -18.99
CA GLU A 206 2.60 -4.27 -19.83
C GLU A 206 2.25 -3.98 -21.27
N GLU A 207 1.36 -4.80 -21.87
CA GLU A 207 0.88 -4.59 -23.24
C GLU A 207 0.02 -3.32 -23.38
N THR A 208 -0.69 -2.93 -22.33
CA THR A 208 -1.56 -1.73 -22.35
C THR A 208 -0.77 -0.47 -22.05
N LYS A 209 0.14 -0.53 -21.09
CA LYS A 209 0.93 0.61 -20.62
C LYS A 209 2.26 0.12 -20.05
N ALA A 210 3.31 0.13 -20.89
CA ALA A 210 4.62 -0.46 -20.58
C ALA A 210 5.30 0.14 -19.31
N ASP A 211 4.98 1.39 -18.97
CA ASP A 211 5.50 2.06 -17.77
C ASP A 211 4.54 2.00 -16.57
N ALA A 212 3.48 1.20 -16.63
CA ALA A 212 2.56 1.04 -15.52
C ALA A 212 3.21 0.25 -14.37
N TRP A 213 2.91 0.66 -13.14
CA TRP A 213 3.36 -0.01 -11.92
C TRP A 213 2.32 -1.06 -11.50
N LEU A 214 2.80 -2.27 -11.18
CA LEU A 214 1.97 -3.39 -10.71
C LEU A 214 2.53 -3.92 -9.40
N VAL A 215 1.84 -3.65 -8.31
CA VAL A 215 2.22 -4.11 -6.96
C VAL A 215 1.10 -4.97 -6.38
N ALA A 216 1.44 -6.05 -5.72
CA ALA A 216 0.46 -6.91 -5.07
C ALA A 216 0.52 -6.80 -3.54
N GLU A 217 -0.63 -6.93 -2.90
CA GLU A 217 -0.68 -7.20 -1.49
C GLU A 217 -0.44 -8.70 -1.26
N ASN A 218 0.66 -9.01 -0.61
CA ASN A 218 0.99 -10.37 -0.18
C ASN A 218 1.33 -10.33 1.31
N ALA A 219 0.57 -11.08 2.10
CA ALA A 219 0.76 -11.13 3.54
C ALA A 219 1.79 -12.16 4.00
N ASP A 220 2.24 -13.03 3.10
CA ASP A 220 3.11 -14.18 3.34
C ASP A 220 4.33 -14.23 2.41
N PHE A 221 4.84 -15.42 2.10
CA PHE A 221 6.04 -15.60 1.29
C PHE A 221 5.79 -15.21 -0.18
N VAL A 222 6.60 -14.28 -0.70
CA VAL A 222 6.38 -13.64 -2.01
C VAL A 222 7.42 -14.00 -3.07
N ALA A 223 8.41 -14.84 -2.76
CA ALA A 223 9.56 -15.07 -3.65
C ALA A 223 9.14 -15.59 -5.03
N ASN A 224 8.21 -16.53 -5.09
CA ASN A 224 7.72 -17.09 -6.35
C ASN A 224 6.95 -16.05 -7.17
N ASP A 225 6.11 -15.25 -6.51
CA ASP A 225 5.26 -14.24 -7.13
C ASP A 225 6.08 -13.08 -7.73
N LEU A 226 7.29 -12.85 -7.21
CA LEU A 226 8.19 -11.79 -7.65
C LEU A 226 9.32 -12.29 -8.55
N ALA A 227 9.44 -13.61 -8.73
CA ALA A 227 10.35 -14.19 -9.69
C ALA A 227 9.79 -14.07 -11.13
N GLY A 228 10.68 -14.01 -12.12
CA GLY A 228 10.26 -14.05 -13.53
C GLY A 228 9.25 -12.97 -13.93
N ALA A 229 8.12 -13.40 -14.47
CA ALA A 229 7.04 -12.56 -15.01
C ALA A 229 5.88 -12.31 -14.01
N GLY A 230 6.09 -12.54 -12.73
CA GLY A 230 5.09 -12.23 -11.67
C GLY A 230 4.91 -10.74 -11.42
N TRP A 231 4.39 -10.35 -10.26
CA TRP A 231 4.21 -8.95 -9.91
C TRP A 231 5.50 -8.13 -10.05
N HIS A 232 5.40 -6.82 -10.32
CA HIS A 232 6.58 -5.95 -10.31
C HIS A 232 7.20 -5.87 -8.92
N GLY A 233 6.36 -5.77 -7.89
CA GLY A 233 6.73 -5.68 -6.49
C GLY A 233 5.57 -6.07 -5.58
N THR A 234 5.79 -5.98 -4.28
CA THR A 234 4.78 -6.24 -3.24
C THR A 234 4.65 -5.05 -2.30
N MET A 235 3.56 -4.98 -1.54
CA MET A 235 3.52 -4.18 -0.31
C MET A 235 4.45 -4.87 0.71
N ASN A 236 5.62 -4.27 0.95
CA ASN A 236 6.73 -4.93 1.67
C ASN A 236 6.54 -4.91 3.20
N TYR A 237 5.46 -5.50 3.65
CA TYR A 237 5.19 -5.64 5.08
C TYR A 237 6.23 -6.48 5.81
N GLN A 238 6.63 -7.61 5.22
CA GLN A 238 7.52 -8.58 5.87
C GLN A 238 8.98 -8.15 5.85
N GLY A 239 9.43 -7.56 4.76
CA GLY A 239 10.81 -7.10 4.61
C GLY A 239 11.03 -5.65 5.00
N PHE A 240 10.02 -4.95 5.54
CA PHE A 240 10.16 -3.56 5.97
C PHE A 240 9.25 -3.20 7.16
N SER A 241 7.92 -3.08 6.97
CA SER A 241 7.02 -2.46 7.96
C SER A 241 6.98 -3.18 9.29
N ARG A 242 6.73 -4.51 9.27
CA ARG A 242 6.63 -5.34 10.48
C ARG A 242 7.92 -5.37 11.29
N PRO A 243 9.09 -5.67 10.69
CA PRO A 243 10.36 -5.64 11.41
C PRO A 243 10.64 -4.26 12.01
N LEU A 244 10.35 -3.17 11.28
CA LEU A 244 10.58 -1.81 11.76
C LEU A 244 9.69 -1.48 12.97
N SER A 245 8.40 -1.82 12.90
CA SER A 245 7.49 -1.69 14.03
C SER A 245 7.95 -2.51 15.23
N SER A 246 8.35 -3.77 15.03
CA SER A 246 8.84 -4.65 16.09
C SER A 246 10.14 -4.15 16.73
N TRP A 247 11.03 -3.52 15.96
CA TRP A 247 12.26 -2.95 16.49
C TRP A 247 12.01 -1.64 17.26
N MET A 248 11.14 -0.75 16.77
CA MET A 248 10.89 0.57 17.37
C MET A 248 9.81 0.58 18.46
N ASN A 249 8.87 -0.38 18.44
CA ASN A 249 7.82 -0.49 19.44
C ASN A 249 8.36 -1.09 20.74
N GLU A 250 8.01 -0.50 21.89
CA GLU A 250 8.36 -1.01 23.22
C GLU A 250 7.22 -1.76 23.90
N ASN A 251 6.01 -1.68 23.35
CA ASN A 251 4.82 -2.31 23.89
C ASN A 251 4.14 -3.19 22.82
N ALA A 252 4.40 -4.49 22.85
CA ALA A 252 3.83 -5.45 21.92
C ALA A 252 2.28 -5.39 21.82
N LYS A 253 1.61 -5.05 22.93
CA LYS A 253 0.14 -4.96 23.01
C LYS A 253 -0.45 -3.78 22.23
N LEU A 254 0.35 -2.76 21.89
CA LEU A 254 -0.11 -1.60 21.11
C LEU A 254 -0.01 -1.83 19.60
N SER A 255 0.59 -2.91 19.16
CA SER A 255 0.75 -3.19 17.73
C SER A 255 -0.58 -3.48 17.01
N GLY A 256 -1.72 -3.56 17.73
CA GLY A 256 -3.08 -3.62 17.19
C GLY A 256 -3.38 -4.78 16.25
N GLY A 257 -2.45 -5.71 16.14
CA GLY A 257 -2.49 -6.76 15.13
C GLY A 257 -2.06 -6.28 13.75
N PHE A 258 -1.71 -7.22 12.92
CA PHE A 258 -1.40 -6.96 11.52
C PHE A 258 -2.63 -7.30 10.67
N GLN A 259 -3.08 -6.36 9.83
CA GLN A 259 -4.27 -6.53 8.97
C GLN A 259 -5.52 -6.96 9.75
N GLY A 260 -5.75 -6.37 10.92
CA GLY A 260 -6.89 -6.70 11.79
C GLY A 260 -6.76 -8.03 12.54
N LEU A 261 -5.68 -8.78 12.36
CA LEU A 261 -5.38 -9.97 13.16
C LEU A 261 -4.76 -9.55 14.49
N PRO A 262 -5.24 -10.06 15.64
CA PRO A 262 -4.73 -9.72 16.96
C PRO A 262 -3.39 -10.43 17.23
N ILE A 263 -2.38 -10.11 16.43
CA ILE A 263 -1.04 -10.68 16.56
C ILE A 263 -0.16 -9.64 17.24
N ASP A 264 0.33 -9.96 18.42
CA ASP A 264 1.33 -9.14 19.09
C ASP A 264 2.63 -9.11 18.26
N SER A 265 3.19 -7.92 18.04
CA SER A 265 4.52 -7.78 17.45
C SER A 265 5.57 -7.92 18.55
N PRO A 266 6.37 -9.00 18.58
CA PRO A 266 7.42 -9.13 19.58
C PRO A 266 8.45 -8.02 19.41
N LYS A 267 9.01 -7.53 20.51
CA LYS A 267 10.20 -6.69 20.48
C LYS A 267 11.37 -7.48 19.91
N ILE A 268 12.08 -6.90 18.95
CA ILE A 268 13.27 -7.50 18.35
C ILE A 268 14.49 -6.60 18.52
N SER A 269 15.67 -7.20 18.53
CA SER A 269 16.96 -6.50 18.52
C SER A 269 17.25 -5.90 17.14
N GLY A 270 18.21 -4.96 17.05
CA GLY A 270 18.67 -4.45 15.77
C GLY A 270 19.26 -5.53 14.87
N LYS A 271 19.97 -6.49 15.46
CA LYS A 271 20.47 -7.67 14.72
C LYS A 271 19.32 -8.51 14.15
N GLN A 272 18.30 -8.82 14.94
CA GLN A 272 17.13 -9.57 14.48
C GLN A 272 16.37 -8.80 13.38
N PHE A 273 16.27 -7.47 13.49
CA PHE A 273 15.73 -6.65 12.41
C PHE A 273 16.49 -6.86 11.10
N VAL A 274 17.81 -6.69 11.13
CA VAL A 274 18.65 -6.81 9.92
C VAL A 274 18.59 -8.23 9.35
N ASP A 275 18.65 -9.26 10.20
CA ASP A 275 18.54 -10.66 9.76
C ASP A 275 17.17 -10.94 9.11
N THR A 276 16.08 -10.43 9.68
CA THR A 276 14.73 -10.57 9.14
C THR A 276 14.61 -9.92 7.76
N VAL A 277 15.01 -8.66 7.65
CA VAL A 277 14.89 -7.96 6.36
C VAL A 277 15.82 -8.53 5.30
N LYS A 278 17.00 -9.04 5.67
CA LYS A 278 17.90 -9.76 4.76
C LYS A 278 17.27 -11.06 4.25
N ASN A 279 16.62 -11.82 5.12
CA ASN A 279 15.97 -13.07 4.74
C ASN A 279 14.84 -12.83 3.75
N PHE A 280 13.94 -11.90 4.03
CA PHE A 280 12.83 -11.60 3.13
C PHE A 280 13.29 -10.93 1.83
N ASN A 281 14.04 -9.84 1.93
CA ASN A 281 14.44 -9.09 0.75
C ASN A 281 15.52 -9.82 -0.08
N GLY A 282 16.32 -10.70 0.56
CA GLY A 282 17.30 -11.54 -0.13
C GLY A 282 16.68 -12.70 -0.92
N SER A 283 15.41 -13.05 -0.64
CA SER A 283 14.69 -14.11 -1.36
C SER A 283 14.07 -13.63 -2.68
N ILE A 284 14.06 -12.32 -2.95
CA ILE A 284 13.45 -11.72 -4.13
C ILE A 284 14.50 -11.02 -5.02
N PRO A 285 14.26 -10.93 -6.33
CA PRO A 285 15.15 -10.18 -7.23
C PRO A 285 15.24 -8.70 -6.83
N TRP A 286 16.44 -8.12 -6.94
CA TRP A 286 16.66 -6.70 -6.63
C TRP A 286 15.68 -5.77 -7.36
N ARG A 287 15.39 -6.06 -8.64
CA ARG A 287 14.41 -5.30 -9.43
C ARG A 287 13.02 -5.28 -8.81
N ALA A 288 12.60 -6.39 -8.17
CA ALA A 288 11.31 -6.49 -7.50
C ALA A 288 11.34 -5.77 -6.14
N LEU A 289 12.46 -5.82 -5.42
CA LEU A 289 12.62 -5.05 -4.18
C LEU A 289 12.48 -3.55 -4.42
N VAL A 290 13.17 -3.01 -5.44
CA VAL A 290 13.10 -1.56 -5.74
C VAL A 290 11.76 -1.14 -6.35
N ALA A 291 10.98 -2.07 -6.90
CA ALA A 291 9.63 -1.83 -7.36
C ALA A 291 8.57 -2.08 -6.28
N SER A 292 8.94 -2.66 -5.14
CA SER A 292 8.02 -2.91 -4.03
C SER A 292 7.69 -1.62 -3.28
N MET A 293 6.44 -1.54 -2.81
CA MET A 293 5.97 -0.48 -1.94
C MET A 293 6.56 -0.68 -0.54
N VAL A 294 7.32 0.29 -0.05
CA VAL A 294 7.74 0.36 1.36
C VAL A 294 6.85 1.36 2.08
N LEU A 295 6.39 1.01 3.29
CA LEU A 295 5.38 1.77 4.03
C LEU A 295 5.59 1.59 5.54
N LEU A 296 5.25 2.58 6.33
CA LEU A 296 5.25 2.46 7.79
C LEU A 296 3.96 1.76 8.27
N ASP A 297 2.84 2.14 7.67
CA ASP A 297 1.50 1.67 7.96
C ASP A 297 0.60 1.81 6.72
N SER A 298 -0.68 1.49 6.86
CA SER A 298 -1.68 1.56 5.79
C SER A 298 -3.09 1.71 6.35
N HIS A 299 -4.08 1.72 5.47
CA HIS A 299 -5.51 1.70 5.83
C HIS A 299 -5.96 0.42 6.59
N ASP A 300 -5.09 -0.60 6.71
CA ASP A 300 -5.37 -1.86 7.40
C ASP A 300 -4.65 -2.02 8.74
N THR A 301 -3.84 -1.03 9.10
CA THR A 301 -2.98 -1.12 10.29
C THR A 301 -3.16 0.08 11.21
N PRO A 302 -2.76 -0.02 12.50
CA PRO A 302 -2.55 1.17 13.33
C PRO A 302 -1.55 2.13 12.69
N ARG A 303 -1.69 3.41 12.96
CA ARG A 303 -0.74 4.44 12.55
C ARG A 303 0.60 4.28 13.25
N PHE A 304 1.70 4.51 12.54
CA PHE A 304 3.04 4.36 13.11
C PHE A 304 3.29 5.30 14.30
N ARG A 305 2.74 6.53 14.27
CA ARG A 305 2.78 7.46 15.41
C ARG A 305 2.16 6.83 16.67
N THR A 306 1.06 6.09 16.53
CA THR A 306 0.43 5.36 17.64
C THR A 306 1.29 4.17 18.10
N ILE A 307 1.87 3.42 17.16
CA ILE A 307 2.76 2.29 17.45
C ILE A 307 3.94 2.73 18.33
N VAL A 308 4.52 3.89 18.06
CA VAL A 308 5.60 4.48 18.85
C VAL A 308 5.12 5.38 19.99
N GLN A 309 3.83 5.29 20.38
CA GLN A 309 3.24 5.97 21.52
C GLN A 309 3.35 7.52 21.47
N GLY A 310 3.17 8.09 20.28
CA GLY A 310 3.26 9.54 20.07
C GLY A 310 4.69 10.08 19.96
N ASP A 311 5.71 9.22 20.10
CA ASP A 311 7.13 9.63 20.04
C ASP A 311 7.49 10.16 18.63
N LYS A 312 7.56 11.49 18.54
CA LYS A 312 7.89 12.21 17.31
C LYS A 312 9.30 11.87 16.80
N ALA A 313 10.26 11.67 17.69
CA ALA A 313 11.64 11.37 17.28
C ALA A 313 11.74 9.99 16.64
N LYS A 314 11.07 8.98 17.22
CA LYS A 314 10.97 7.65 16.62
C LYS A 314 10.21 7.67 15.29
N HIS A 315 9.13 8.43 15.19
CA HIS A 315 8.40 8.57 13.92
C HIS A 315 9.27 9.25 12.85
N THR A 316 10.04 10.28 13.20
CA THR A 316 11.01 10.92 12.29
C THR A 316 12.11 9.94 11.86
N ALA A 317 12.62 9.13 12.78
CA ALA A 317 13.61 8.10 12.47
C ALA A 317 13.03 7.03 11.52
N ALA A 318 11.79 6.59 11.75
CA ALA A 318 11.10 5.66 10.86
C ALA A 318 10.82 6.26 9.48
N MET A 319 10.41 7.51 9.40
CA MET A 319 10.21 8.22 8.14
C MET A 319 11.55 8.41 7.38
N THR A 320 12.65 8.63 8.12
CA THR A 320 14.00 8.64 7.52
C THR A 320 14.35 7.27 6.93
N MET A 321 14.04 6.19 7.67
CA MET A 321 14.22 4.83 7.16
C MET A 321 13.39 4.60 5.89
N LEU A 322 12.11 4.98 5.89
CA LEU A 322 11.20 4.87 4.74
C LEU A 322 11.77 5.55 3.50
N MET A 323 12.24 6.78 3.64
CA MET A 323 12.70 7.61 2.51
C MET A 323 14.13 7.26 2.03
N THR A 324 14.86 6.43 2.78
CA THR A 324 16.24 6.06 2.42
C THR A 324 16.42 4.58 2.09
N TYR A 325 15.43 3.74 2.42
CA TYR A 325 15.46 2.31 2.11
C TYR A 325 15.14 2.02 0.64
N PRO A 326 15.60 0.88 0.06
CA PRO A 326 15.20 0.49 -1.30
C PRO A 326 13.71 0.20 -1.40
N GLY A 327 13.08 0.72 -2.45
CA GLY A 327 11.65 0.55 -2.73
C GLY A 327 10.98 1.85 -3.12
N VAL A 328 9.66 1.79 -3.30
CA VAL A 328 8.81 2.96 -3.57
C VAL A 328 8.19 3.42 -2.25
N PRO A 329 8.66 4.55 -1.66
CA PRO A 329 8.10 5.03 -0.41
C PRO A 329 6.62 5.38 -0.56
N SER A 330 5.80 4.83 0.30
CA SER A 330 4.37 5.14 0.41
C SER A 330 4.07 5.75 1.77
N VAL A 331 3.51 6.94 1.74
CA VAL A 331 3.05 7.67 2.94
C VAL A 331 1.53 7.55 2.97
N PHE A 332 0.97 6.93 4.00
CA PHE A 332 -0.47 6.88 4.19
C PHE A 332 -0.96 8.29 4.57
N MET A 333 -1.97 8.80 3.87
CA MET A 333 -2.46 10.18 4.05
C MET A 333 -2.69 10.50 5.54
N GLY A 334 -2.08 11.58 6.00
CA GLY A 334 -2.09 12.01 7.41
C GLY A 334 -0.84 11.58 8.21
N ASP A 335 -0.07 10.60 7.75
CA ASP A 335 1.21 10.26 8.40
C ASP A 335 2.20 11.41 8.33
N GLU A 336 2.24 12.10 7.18
CA GLU A 336 3.04 13.30 6.99
C GLU A 336 2.67 14.44 7.95
N LEU A 337 1.45 14.36 8.52
CA LEU A 337 0.92 15.33 9.48
C LEU A 337 1.01 14.84 10.94
N GLY A 338 1.57 13.65 11.15
CA GLY A 338 1.73 13.05 12.47
C GLY A 338 0.46 12.46 13.06
N PHE A 339 -0.50 12.05 12.23
CA PHE A 339 -1.77 11.48 12.67
C PHE A 339 -1.59 10.18 13.45
N GLU A 340 -2.51 9.95 14.36
CA GLU A 340 -2.64 8.74 15.16
C GLU A 340 -3.86 7.91 14.74
N GLY A 341 -3.84 6.62 15.08
CA GLY A 341 -4.94 5.68 14.85
C GLY A 341 -4.58 4.31 15.43
N LYS A 342 -5.51 3.69 16.17
CA LYS A 342 -5.26 2.47 16.96
C LYS A 342 -5.54 1.18 16.19
N SER A 343 -6.24 1.28 15.08
CA SER A 343 -6.64 0.15 14.23
C SER A 343 -6.73 0.60 12.79
N GLY A 344 -6.93 -0.30 11.84
CA GLY A 344 -7.20 0.04 10.47
C GLY A 344 -8.37 1.01 10.33
N GLU A 345 -9.47 0.78 11.02
CA GLU A 345 -10.66 1.65 10.97
C GLU A 345 -10.39 3.05 11.57
N ASP A 346 -9.85 3.12 12.78
CA ASP A 346 -9.52 4.38 13.46
C ASP A 346 -8.43 5.18 12.71
N SER A 347 -7.62 4.52 11.92
CA SER A 347 -6.54 5.14 11.13
C SER A 347 -7.06 5.91 9.91
N ARG A 348 -8.29 5.64 9.42
CA ARG A 348 -8.88 6.24 8.22
C ARG A 348 -9.54 7.59 8.54
N ARG A 349 -8.80 8.47 9.22
CA ARG A 349 -9.28 9.79 9.65
C ARG A 349 -9.24 10.78 8.49
N THR A 350 -10.18 11.71 8.49
CA THR A 350 -10.21 12.83 7.56
C THR A 350 -9.10 13.85 7.88
N ILE A 351 -8.68 14.62 6.88
CA ILE A 351 -7.76 15.74 7.05
C ILE A 351 -8.58 17.04 7.14
N ASN A 352 -8.37 17.82 8.18
CA ASN A 352 -8.94 19.14 8.29
C ASN A 352 -8.11 20.14 7.48
N TRP A 353 -8.59 20.47 6.28
CA TRP A 353 -7.92 21.39 5.35
C TRP A 353 -8.11 22.86 5.71
N VAL A 354 -9.17 23.18 6.45
CA VAL A 354 -9.51 24.56 6.83
C VAL A 354 -8.78 24.97 8.09
N ASN A 355 -8.82 24.12 9.12
CA ASN A 355 -8.12 24.34 10.37
C ASN A 355 -6.97 23.33 10.51
N ARG A 356 -5.75 23.83 10.41
CA ARG A 356 -4.54 23.01 10.48
C ARG A 356 -4.00 22.83 11.91
N SER A 357 -4.82 23.08 12.94
CA SER A 357 -4.40 22.94 14.35
C SER A 357 -3.94 21.52 14.72
N ASP A 358 -4.48 20.52 14.03
CA ASP A 358 -4.15 19.10 14.25
C ASP A 358 -2.91 18.63 13.46
N TRP A 359 -2.33 19.52 12.66
CA TRP A 359 -1.15 19.20 11.85
C TRP A 359 0.12 19.41 12.64
N ASP A 360 0.98 18.42 12.70
CA ASP A 360 2.36 18.56 13.17
C ASP A 360 3.21 19.20 12.04
N LEU A 361 3.15 20.54 11.95
CA LEU A 361 3.79 21.29 10.85
C LEU A 361 5.32 21.14 10.84
N ASP A 362 5.95 21.00 11.99
CA ASP A 362 7.41 20.75 12.07
C ASP A 362 7.73 19.38 11.52
N PHE A 363 6.94 18.36 11.87
CA PHE A 363 7.10 17.02 11.32
C PHE A 363 6.85 17.01 9.82
N PHE A 364 5.81 17.69 9.34
CA PHE A 364 5.55 17.84 7.89
C PHE A 364 6.74 18.45 7.16
N ALA A 365 7.38 19.49 7.75
CA ALA A 365 8.57 20.09 7.19
C ALA A 365 9.74 19.10 7.10
N GLU A 366 9.91 18.22 8.10
CA GLU A 366 10.93 17.17 8.05
C GLU A 366 10.62 16.12 6.99
N VAL A 367 9.37 15.68 6.87
CA VAL A 367 8.97 14.71 5.83
C VAL A 367 9.22 15.28 4.42
N LYS A 368 8.91 16.56 4.19
CA LYS A 368 9.22 17.23 2.91
C LYS A 368 10.72 17.24 2.58
N LYS A 369 11.57 17.50 3.56
CA LYS A 369 13.04 17.45 3.37
C LYS A 369 13.49 16.05 2.97
N LEU A 370 12.99 15.03 3.66
CA LEU A 370 13.30 13.62 3.39
C LEU A 370 12.79 13.18 2.01
N ALA A 371 11.56 13.54 1.64
CA ALA A 371 11.00 13.24 0.32
C ALA A 371 11.80 13.90 -0.80
N LYS A 372 12.22 15.17 -0.62
CA LYS A 372 13.10 15.85 -1.55
C LYS A 372 14.45 15.13 -1.67
N LEU A 373 15.04 14.72 -0.55
CA LEU A 373 16.30 14.00 -0.53
C LEU A 373 16.19 12.66 -1.26
N HIS A 374 15.14 11.88 -1.01
CA HIS A 374 14.85 10.65 -1.74
C HIS A 374 14.83 10.85 -3.26
N ARG A 375 14.23 11.93 -3.75
CA ARG A 375 14.06 12.21 -5.18
C ARG A 375 15.29 12.83 -5.85
N THR A 376 16.22 13.38 -5.10
CA THR A 376 17.37 14.10 -5.67
C THR A 376 18.71 13.41 -5.45
N GLU A 377 18.80 12.51 -4.46
CA GLU A 377 20.04 11.81 -4.16
C GLU A 377 20.14 10.50 -4.95
N ASP A 378 21.10 10.41 -5.85
CA ASP A 378 21.25 9.26 -6.75
C ASP A 378 21.45 7.94 -6.00
N ALA A 379 22.09 7.98 -4.84
CA ALA A 379 22.24 6.80 -3.99
C ALA A 379 20.90 6.21 -3.54
N PHE A 380 19.87 7.03 -3.29
CA PHE A 380 18.54 6.55 -2.90
C PHE A 380 17.71 6.08 -4.09
N ILE A 381 17.90 6.69 -5.26
CA ILE A 381 17.19 6.34 -6.49
C ILE A 381 17.75 5.05 -7.11
N ASN A 382 19.10 4.99 -7.28
CA ASN A 382 19.77 3.99 -8.09
C ASN A 382 20.75 3.11 -7.30
N GLY A 383 20.95 3.39 -6.00
CA GLY A 383 21.99 2.75 -5.20
C GLY A 383 21.56 1.40 -4.63
N GLY A 384 22.53 0.51 -4.46
CA GLY A 384 22.41 -0.71 -3.67
C GLY A 384 22.31 -0.44 -2.17
N LEU A 385 22.17 -1.50 -1.39
CA LEU A 385 22.10 -1.47 0.06
C LEU A 385 23.19 -2.36 0.66
N ARG A 386 23.94 -1.82 1.64
CA ARG A 386 24.90 -2.57 2.44
C ARG A 386 24.75 -2.20 3.91
N TRP A 387 24.45 -3.17 4.77
CA TRP A 387 24.40 -2.96 6.21
C TRP A 387 25.79 -2.73 6.80
N VAL A 388 25.88 -1.78 7.72
CA VAL A 388 27.13 -1.35 8.37
C VAL A 388 27.11 -1.68 9.87
N ALA A 389 25.99 -1.39 10.55
CA ALA A 389 25.79 -1.72 11.97
C ALA A 389 24.37 -2.15 12.24
N ALA A 390 24.17 -2.99 13.25
CA ALA A 390 22.88 -3.55 13.65
C ALA A 390 22.84 -3.68 15.18
N GLU A 391 22.74 -2.53 15.86
CA GLU A 391 22.69 -2.44 17.32
C GLU A 391 21.25 -2.27 17.80
N ASP A 392 20.97 -2.55 19.06
CA ASP A 392 19.61 -2.47 19.60
C ASP A 392 19.03 -1.06 19.55
N ASN A 393 19.87 -0.04 19.70
CA ASN A 393 19.47 1.35 19.73
C ASN A 393 19.62 2.08 18.38
N TYR A 394 20.40 1.53 17.46
CA TYR A 394 20.59 2.13 16.14
C TYR A 394 20.91 1.10 15.07
N LEU A 395 20.58 1.46 13.85
CA LEU A 395 20.95 0.73 12.63
C LEU A 395 21.75 1.65 11.73
N ALA A 396 22.72 1.11 11.00
CA ALA A 396 23.43 1.87 9.98
C ALA A 396 23.57 1.06 8.69
N PHE A 397 23.37 1.72 7.56
CA PHE A 397 23.54 1.13 6.24
C PHE A 397 24.05 2.16 5.22
N LEU A 398 24.66 1.66 4.17
CA LEU A 398 25.07 2.44 3.02
C LEU A 398 24.08 2.26 1.87
N ARG A 399 23.76 3.37 1.23
CA ARG A 399 23.18 3.40 -0.10
C ARG A 399 24.29 3.86 -1.07
N GLU A 400 24.60 3.03 -2.04
CA GLU A 400 25.75 3.24 -2.90
C GLU A 400 25.36 3.13 -4.37
N SER A 401 25.56 4.21 -5.12
CA SER A 401 25.42 4.25 -6.57
C SER A 401 26.76 4.59 -7.22
N LYS A 402 26.78 4.67 -8.56
CA LYS A 402 27.97 5.15 -9.29
C LYS A 402 28.27 6.63 -9.03
N LYS A 403 27.25 7.44 -8.67
CA LYS A 403 27.37 8.90 -8.55
C LYS A 403 27.51 9.37 -7.12
N SER A 404 26.91 8.64 -6.16
CA SER A 404 26.93 9.06 -4.76
C SER A 404 26.88 7.87 -3.81
N LYS A 405 27.40 8.09 -2.60
CA LYS A 405 27.38 7.14 -1.49
C LYS A 405 26.89 7.85 -0.25
N VAL A 406 25.88 7.29 0.41
CA VAL A 406 25.27 7.89 1.60
C VAL A 406 25.25 6.87 2.73
N LEU A 407 25.89 7.23 3.84
CA LEU A 407 25.73 6.51 5.10
C LEU A 407 24.45 7.01 5.78
N VAL A 408 23.54 6.09 6.05
CA VAL A 408 22.30 6.35 6.77
C VAL A 408 22.43 5.72 8.16
N VAL A 409 22.13 6.53 9.19
CA VAL A 409 22.07 6.05 10.58
C VAL A 409 20.68 6.35 11.13
N ILE A 410 20.01 5.32 11.59
CA ILE A 410 18.67 5.39 12.18
C ILE A 410 18.78 5.07 13.68
N VAL A 411 18.40 6.01 14.53
CA VAL A 411 18.47 5.87 15.98
C VAL A 411 17.07 5.69 16.54
N ALA A 412 16.81 4.54 17.16
CA ALA A 412 15.53 4.24 17.82
C ALA A 412 15.49 4.73 19.28
N LYS A 413 16.65 4.80 19.95
CA LYS A 413 16.80 5.31 21.33
C LYS A 413 18.06 6.17 21.42
N PRO A 414 18.05 7.24 22.21
CA PRO A 414 19.24 8.07 22.42
C PRO A 414 20.45 7.21 22.82
N CYS A 415 21.54 7.32 22.06
CA CYS A 415 22.78 6.58 22.31
C CYS A 415 23.97 7.27 21.62
N THR A 416 25.16 6.89 22.01
CA THR A 416 26.35 7.18 21.23
C THR A 416 26.44 6.20 20.06
N VAL A 417 26.62 6.72 18.85
CA VAL A 417 26.78 5.92 17.64
C VAL A 417 28.25 5.91 17.24
N GLU A 418 28.84 4.74 17.17
CA GLU A 418 30.22 4.55 16.74
C GLU A 418 30.27 3.71 15.46
N ILE A 419 30.85 4.25 14.40
CA ILE A 419 30.99 3.59 13.10
C ILE A 419 32.43 3.71 12.62
N ASP A 420 33.05 2.58 12.34
CA ASP A 420 34.38 2.52 11.74
C ASP A 420 34.33 2.99 10.26
N LEU A 421 34.59 4.26 10.05
CA LEU A 421 34.55 4.87 8.72
C LEU A 421 35.62 4.30 7.77
N SER A 422 36.70 3.73 8.29
CA SER A 422 37.79 3.14 7.48
C SER A 422 37.26 1.96 6.63
N LYS A 423 36.22 1.27 7.09
CA LYS A 423 35.57 0.13 6.41
C LYS A 423 34.56 0.55 5.34
N LEU A 424 34.24 1.85 5.22
CA LEU A 424 33.22 2.31 4.27
C LEU A 424 33.75 2.42 2.83
N GLY A 425 35.07 2.56 2.66
CA GLY A 425 35.70 2.75 1.35
C GLY A 425 35.51 4.16 0.76
N PHE A 426 35.13 5.16 1.59
CA PHE A 426 35.05 6.58 1.23
C PHE A 426 35.12 7.45 2.49
N LYS A 427 35.40 8.76 2.30
CA LYS A 427 35.33 9.74 3.39
C LYS A 427 33.99 10.44 3.41
N VAL A 428 33.43 10.63 4.60
CA VAL A 428 32.21 11.43 4.79
C VAL A 428 32.59 12.90 4.57
N SER A 429 31.94 13.56 3.62
CA SER A 429 32.26 14.96 3.25
C SER A 429 31.24 15.96 3.80
N LYS A 430 29.97 15.56 3.96
CA LYS A 430 28.90 16.43 4.45
C LYS A 430 27.76 15.65 5.08
N THR A 431 27.02 16.30 5.95
CA THR A 431 25.72 15.82 6.47
C THR A 431 24.61 16.30 5.55
N LEU A 432 23.79 15.39 5.06
CA LEU A 432 22.64 15.71 4.21
C LEU A 432 21.39 15.99 5.03
N TYR A 433 21.23 15.30 6.16
CA TYR A 433 20.07 15.39 7.04
C TYR A 433 20.43 14.94 8.46
N GLY A 434 19.73 15.49 9.46
CA GLY A 434 19.90 15.12 10.87
C GLY A 434 21.14 15.72 11.54
N GLN A 435 21.65 15.01 12.53
CA GLN A 435 22.80 15.47 13.33
C GLN A 435 24.11 15.35 12.55
N LYS A 436 24.99 16.34 12.74
CA LYS A 436 26.32 16.31 12.15
C LYS A 436 27.17 15.22 12.82
N ALA A 437 27.77 14.37 11.99
CA ALA A 437 28.76 13.41 12.48
C ALA A 437 30.00 14.17 12.93
N THR A 438 30.52 13.80 14.09
CA THR A 438 31.84 14.24 14.59
C THR A 438 32.79 13.06 14.44
N GLY A 439 33.87 13.21 13.72
CA GLY A 439 34.90 12.19 13.54
C GLY A 439 36.27 12.83 13.69
#